data_8ca10a5a1eff9fcac28f44c62f4ea7a9
#
_entry.id   8ca10a5a1eff9fcac28f44c62f4ea7a9
#
_cell.length_a   1.000
_cell.length_b   1.000
_cell.length_c   1.000
_cell.angle_alpha   90.00
_cell.angle_beta   90.00
_cell.angle_gamma   90.00
#
_symmetry.space_group_name_H-M   'P 1'
#
loop_
_entity.id
_entity.type
_entity.pdbx_description
1 polymer ?
#
loop_
_entity_poly.entity_id
_entity_poly.type
_entity_poly.pdbx_seq_one_letter_code
_entity_poly.pdbx_strand_id
1 'polypeptide(L)'
;ITQAEAKTQSNGQLFKWVAWFTGSKNAMKGFGFFLGGVLLQAVGFQWSLLAMAGLLALVLIGVISSLPPMIGKSKASKSAKELFSKNQGLNALSAARVVLFGARDVWFVVGVPVFLYSVGWTFTMVGTFLATWTIGYGLVQALAPNIVKRSEDGLTREVPAARWWSLALALIPAAIAVIVWYDVPHLEWWVVGGLGLFGFAFAVNSSVHSYLVLAYAGSEKAAEDVGFYYAANALGRFFGTLMSGLLFQWGGLIYSLIGSAAMLSICWMATLRLPVQPMLQLESNKDST
;
A
#
# COMPACT_ATOMS: atom_id res chain seq x y z
N ILE A 1 23.95 30.74 2.70
CA ILE A 1 23.76 29.79 3.82
C ILE A 1 22.30 29.82 4.28
N THR A 2 21.69 30.99 4.46
CA THR A 2 20.35 31.16 5.04
C THR A 2 19.18 30.61 4.20
N GLN A 3 19.24 30.62 2.86
CA GLN A 3 18.16 30.08 2.00
C GLN A 3 18.16 28.54 1.92
N ALA A 4 19.32 27.92 1.94
CA ALA A 4 19.45 26.46 1.95
C ALA A 4 18.97 25.88 3.31
N GLU A 5 19.34 26.53 4.43
CA GLU A 5 18.90 26.12 5.77
C GLU A 5 17.39 26.29 5.97
N ALA A 6 16.80 27.40 5.52
CA ALA A 6 15.36 27.63 5.57
C ALA A 6 14.58 26.60 4.73
N LYS A 7 15.12 26.21 3.54
CA LYS A 7 14.52 25.19 2.69
C LYS A 7 14.62 23.79 3.31
N THR A 8 15.73 23.47 3.96
CA THR A 8 15.95 22.20 4.65
C THR A 8 15.05 22.09 5.90
N GLN A 9 14.90 23.17 6.65
CA GLN A 9 14.03 23.23 7.83
C GLN A 9 12.54 23.14 7.44
N SER A 10 12.12 23.81 6.37
CA SER A 10 10.78 23.70 5.78
C SER A 10 10.49 22.28 5.29
N ASN A 11 11.43 21.63 4.62
CA ASN A 11 11.29 20.25 4.17
C ASN A 11 11.21 19.25 5.33
N GLY A 12 11.96 19.48 6.41
CA GLY A 12 11.89 18.66 7.63
C GLY A 12 10.55 18.77 8.36
N GLN A 13 9.96 19.96 8.42
CA GLN A 13 8.63 20.16 8.98
C GLN A 13 7.56 19.54 8.11
N LEU A 14 7.59 19.74 6.81
CA LEU A 14 6.65 19.12 5.86
C LEU A 14 6.69 17.59 5.96
N PHE A 15 7.89 17.00 6.06
CA PHE A 15 8.06 15.56 6.23
C PHE A 15 7.40 15.05 7.53
N LYS A 16 7.58 15.78 8.65
CA LYS A 16 6.93 15.44 9.93
C LYS A 16 5.40 15.48 9.81
N TRP A 17 4.84 16.49 9.17
CA TRP A 17 3.39 16.60 8.94
C TRP A 17 2.86 15.46 8.07
N VAL A 18 3.53 15.14 6.95
CA VAL A 18 3.15 14.03 6.06
C VAL A 18 3.23 12.69 6.80
N ALA A 19 4.26 12.46 7.59
CA ALA A 19 4.41 11.26 8.40
C ALA A 19 3.29 11.15 9.46
N TRP A 20 2.98 12.25 10.13
CA TRP A 20 1.91 12.30 11.14
C TRP A 20 0.53 12.04 10.51
N PHE A 21 0.21 12.67 9.37
CA PHE A 21 -1.03 12.41 8.63
C PHE A 21 -1.13 10.97 8.13
N THR A 22 -0.03 10.40 7.65
CA THR A 22 -0.01 9.01 7.18
C THR A 22 -0.18 8.03 8.33
N GLY A 23 0.49 8.27 9.46
CA GLY A 23 0.36 7.48 10.67
C GLY A 23 -1.05 7.53 11.26
N SER A 24 -1.62 8.73 11.41
CA SER A 24 -2.99 8.89 11.90
C SER A 24 -4.02 8.24 10.98
N LYS A 25 -3.86 8.35 9.66
CA LYS A 25 -4.72 7.65 8.68
C LYS A 25 -4.68 6.12 8.85
N ASN A 26 -3.50 5.53 9.07
CA ASN A 26 -3.38 4.09 9.29
C ASN A 26 -3.93 3.65 10.64
N ALA A 27 -3.69 4.45 11.70
CA ALA A 27 -4.30 4.21 13.01
C ALA A 27 -5.82 4.24 12.96
N MET A 28 -6.40 5.24 12.28
CA MET A 28 -7.86 5.34 12.09
C MET A 28 -8.44 4.17 11.28
N LYS A 29 -7.71 3.67 10.27
CA LYS A 29 -8.11 2.43 9.56
C LYS A 29 -8.14 1.23 10.48
N GLY A 30 -7.08 1.05 11.28
CA GLY A 30 -7.02 -0.03 12.26
C GLY A 30 -8.17 0.06 13.26
N PHE A 31 -8.41 1.24 13.82
CA PHE A 31 -9.56 1.48 14.70
C PHE A 31 -10.90 1.15 13.99
N GLY A 32 -11.04 1.50 12.72
CA GLY A 32 -12.22 1.17 11.91
C GLY A 32 -12.44 -0.35 11.76
N PHE A 33 -11.39 -1.15 11.58
CA PHE A 33 -11.51 -2.62 11.55
C PHE A 33 -11.97 -3.19 12.89
N PHE A 34 -11.39 -2.71 14.00
CA PHE A 34 -11.82 -3.12 15.34
C PHE A 34 -13.27 -2.76 15.59
N LEU A 35 -13.64 -1.51 15.35
CA LEU A 35 -15.01 -1.01 15.57
C LEU A 35 -16.01 -1.77 14.68
N GLY A 36 -15.66 -2.04 13.42
CA GLY A 36 -16.48 -2.84 12.51
C GLY A 36 -16.72 -4.26 13.03
N GLY A 37 -15.69 -4.92 13.56
CA GLY A 37 -15.81 -6.24 14.19
C GLY A 37 -16.71 -6.22 15.42
N VAL A 38 -16.57 -5.21 16.27
CA VAL A 38 -17.42 -5.04 17.47
C VAL A 38 -18.88 -4.77 17.08
N LEU A 39 -19.11 -3.86 16.14
CA LEU A 39 -20.47 -3.57 15.66
C LEU A 39 -21.13 -4.81 15.05
N LEU A 40 -20.41 -5.52 14.21
CA LEU A 40 -20.92 -6.73 13.56
C LEU A 40 -21.29 -7.82 14.59
N GLN A 41 -20.47 -7.95 15.63
CA GLN A 41 -20.73 -8.88 16.75
C GLN A 41 -21.94 -8.45 17.61
N ALA A 42 -22.08 -7.16 17.89
CA ALA A 42 -23.06 -6.63 18.82
C ALA A 42 -24.46 -6.48 18.22
N VAL A 43 -24.56 -5.96 16.99
CA VAL A 43 -25.84 -5.59 16.38
C VAL A 43 -26.12 -6.29 15.05
N GLY A 44 -25.20 -7.12 14.56
CA GLY A 44 -25.31 -7.86 13.31
C GLY A 44 -25.09 -6.99 12.06
N PHE A 45 -25.13 -7.64 10.90
CA PHE A 45 -24.71 -7.04 9.62
C PHE A 45 -25.57 -5.83 9.19
N GLN A 46 -26.90 -5.99 9.22
CA GLN A 46 -27.81 -4.96 8.72
C GLN A 46 -27.72 -3.66 9.54
N TRP A 47 -27.78 -3.74 10.85
CA TRP A 47 -27.70 -2.57 11.75
C TRP A 47 -26.31 -1.93 11.72
N SER A 48 -25.25 -2.70 11.57
CA SER A 48 -23.89 -2.17 11.37
C SER A 48 -23.79 -1.31 10.12
N LEU A 49 -24.38 -1.79 9.00
CA LEU A 49 -24.41 -1.00 7.74
C LEU A 49 -25.21 0.27 7.89
N LEU A 50 -26.37 0.22 8.54
CA LEU A 50 -27.22 1.42 8.76
C LEU A 50 -26.53 2.44 9.66
N ALA A 51 -25.85 1.99 10.73
CA ALA A 51 -25.08 2.86 11.60
C ALA A 51 -23.93 3.56 10.85
N MET A 52 -23.18 2.81 10.03
CA MET A 52 -22.12 3.37 9.19
C MET A 52 -22.65 4.35 8.15
N ALA A 53 -23.78 4.03 7.50
CA ALA A 53 -24.42 4.91 6.53
C ALA A 53 -24.90 6.22 7.21
N GLY A 54 -25.48 6.13 8.40
CA GLY A 54 -25.89 7.30 9.19
C GLY A 54 -24.71 8.19 9.56
N LEU A 55 -23.59 7.59 10.02
CA LEU A 55 -22.38 8.34 10.33
C LEU A 55 -21.80 9.05 9.08
N LEU A 56 -21.77 8.35 7.94
CA LEU A 56 -21.31 8.95 6.68
C LEU A 56 -22.22 10.09 6.21
N ALA A 57 -23.54 9.97 6.40
CA ALA A 57 -24.48 11.03 6.10
C ALA A 57 -24.24 12.28 6.97
N LEU A 58 -23.98 12.10 8.27
CA LEU A 58 -23.62 13.20 9.17
C LEU A 58 -22.31 13.88 8.74
N VAL A 59 -21.28 13.09 8.39
CA VAL A 59 -20.00 13.63 7.87
C VAL A 59 -20.24 14.40 6.57
N LEU A 60 -21.07 13.88 5.65
CA LEU A 60 -21.40 14.55 4.39
C LEU A 60 -22.09 15.89 4.63
N ILE A 61 -23.07 15.95 5.53
CA ILE A 61 -23.75 17.20 5.92
C ILE A 61 -22.73 18.20 6.48
N GLY A 62 -21.85 17.76 7.39
CA GLY A 62 -20.78 18.58 7.95
C GLY A 62 -19.82 19.12 6.89
N VAL A 63 -19.43 18.30 5.92
CA VAL A 63 -18.55 18.70 4.81
C VAL A 63 -19.24 19.75 3.91
N ILE A 64 -20.48 19.48 3.49
CA ILE A 64 -21.22 20.41 2.61
C ILE A 64 -21.44 21.76 3.30
N SER A 65 -21.71 21.77 4.61
CA SER A 65 -21.97 23.01 5.36
C SER A 65 -20.71 23.80 5.70
N SER A 66 -19.53 23.14 5.76
CA SER A 66 -18.29 23.76 6.27
C SER A 66 -17.28 24.12 5.19
N LEU A 67 -17.32 23.46 4.00
CA LEU A 67 -16.31 23.67 2.97
C LEU A 67 -16.67 24.84 2.04
N PRO A 68 -15.71 25.78 1.79
CA PRO A 68 -15.87 26.83 0.81
C PRO A 68 -16.07 26.29 -0.61
N PRO A 69 -16.94 26.91 -1.45
CA PRO A 69 -17.30 26.38 -2.79
C PRO A 69 -16.18 26.42 -3.82
N MET A 70 -15.02 27.00 -3.48
CA MET A 70 -13.87 27.16 -4.38
C MET A 70 -12.80 26.07 -4.21
N ILE A 71 -12.92 25.17 -3.23
CA ILE A 71 -11.94 24.09 -3.00
C ILE A 71 -12.14 23.01 -4.07
N GLY A 72 -11.08 22.69 -4.80
CA GLY A 72 -11.06 21.62 -5.80
C GLY A 72 -11.16 22.05 -7.27
N LYS A 73 -11.22 23.34 -7.57
CA LYS A 73 -11.15 23.82 -8.96
C LYS A 73 -9.70 23.73 -9.47
N SER A 74 -9.41 22.75 -10.33
CA SER A 74 -8.16 22.67 -11.07
C SER A 74 -8.17 23.66 -12.24
N LYS A 75 -7.07 24.39 -12.42
CA LYS A 75 -6.93 25.38 -13.52
C LYS A 75 -6.66 24.75 -14.90
N ALA A 76 -6.38 23.47 -15.00
CA ALA A 76 -6.03 22.82 -16.27
C ALA A 76 -6.67 21.44 -16.38
N SER A 77 -7.45 21.23 -17.45
CA SER A 77 -7.86 19.89 -17.91
C SER A 77 -6.70 19.32 -18.73
N LYS A 78 -6.06 18.27 -18.21
CA LYS A 78 -4.98 17.58 -18.95
C LYS A 78 -5.54 16.37 -19.70
N SER A 79 -4.98 16.09 -20.87
CA SER A 79 -5.32 14.92 -21.66
C SER A 79 -4.89 13.64 -20.92
N ALA A 80 -5.69 12.58 -21.00
CA ALA A 80 -5.32 11.27 -20.48
C ALA A 80 -3.96 10.78 -21.01
N LYS A 81 -3.61 11.14 -22.26
CA LYS A 81 -2.34 10.79 -22.89
C LYS A 81 -1.14 11.41 -22.17
N GLU A 82 -1.25 12.63 -21.68
CA GLU A 82 -0.20 13.31 -20.90
C GLU A 82 0.00 12.69 -19.51
N LEU A 83 -1.08 12.13 -18.92
CA LEU A 83 -1.01 11.43 -17.66
C LEU A 83 -0.21 10.11 -17.72
N PHE A 84 -0.24 9.42 -18.90
CA PHE A 84 0.45 8.14 -19.10
C PHE A 84 1.86 8.28 -19.70
N SER A 85 2.26 9.48 -20.16
CA SER A 85 3.59 9.74 -20.72
C SER A 85 4.57 10.12 -19.60
N LYS A 86 4.94 9.15 -18.77
CA LYS A 86 5.91 9.32 -17.69
C LYS A 86 7.26 8.71 -18.05
N ASN A 87 8.31 9.03 -17.28
CA ASN A 87 9.61 8.41 -17.47
C ASN A 87 9.56 6.89 -17.16
N GLN A 88 10.53 6.15 -17.69
CA GLN A 88 10.59 4.68 -17.58
C GLN A 88 10.61 4.20 -16.13
N GLY A 89 11.35 4.88 -15.23
CA GLY A 89 11.42 4.53 -13.82
C GLY A 89 10.07 4.68 -13.13
N LEU A 90 9.38 5.79 -13.35
CA LEU A 90 8.07 6.05 -12.76
C LEU A 90 7.00 5.09 -13.30
N ASN A 91 7.02 4.77 -14.59
CA ASN A 91 6.09 3.81 -15.19
C ASN A 91 6.30 2.39 -14.63
N ALA A 92 7.56 1.93 -14.55
CA ALA A 92 7.88 0.63 -13.98
C ALA A 92 7.49 0.55 -12.48
N LEU A 93 7.77 1.62 -11.72
CA LEU A 93 7.41 1.70 -10.30
C LEU A 93 5.90 1.72 -10.09
N SER A 94 5.16 2.45 -10.94
CA SER A 94 3.69 2.51 -10.88
C SER A 94 3.07 1.16 -11.23
N ALA A 95 3.58 0.47 -12.25
CA ALA A 95 3.16 -0.90 -12.59
C ALA A 95 3.43 -1.87 -11.42
N ALA A 96 4.62 -1.81 -10.83
CA ALA A 96 4.95 -2.59 -9.63
C ALA A 96 3.99 -2.27 -8.47
N ARG A 97 3.59 -1.01 -8.31
CA ARG A 97 2.67 -0.57 -7.25
C ARG A 97 1.26 -1.14 -7.41
N VAL A 98 0.74 -1.22 -8.65
CA VAL A 98 -0.57 -1.84 -8.95
C VAL A 98 -0.60 -3.25 -8.38
N VAL A 99 0.36 -4.09 -8.78
CA VAL A 99 0.39 -5.50 -8.36
C VAL A 99 0.78 -5.68 -6.90
N LEU A 100 1.64 -4.82 -6.33
CA LEU A 100 2.03 -4.86 -4.92
C LEU A 100 0.83 -4.67 -3.98
N PHE A 101 0.02 -3.64 -4.23
CA PHE A 101 -1.15 -3.38 -3.39
C PHE A 101 -2.31 -4.32 -3.69
N GLY A 102 -2.47 -4.72 -4.96
CA GLY A 102 -3.40 -5.77 -5.33
C GLY A 102 -3.12 -7.08 -4.61
N ALA A 103 -1.86 -7.51 -4.60
CA ALA A 103 -1.42 -8.75 -3.96
C ALA A 103 -1.76 -8.80 -2.45
N ARG A 104 -1.65 -7.67 -1.73
CA ARG A 104 -2.08 -7.60 -0.34
C ARG A 104 -3.60 -7.74 -0.24
N ASP A 105 -4.34 -6.97 -1.03
CA ASP A 105 -5.80 -6.90 -0.91
C ASP A 105 -6.47 -8.22 -1.35
N VAL A 106 -5.82 -9.03 -2.19
CA VAL A 106 -6.30 -10.38 -2.61
C VAL A 106 -6.59 -11.30 -1.43
N TRP A 107 -5.79 -11.30 -0.39
CA TRP A 107 -6.07 -12.13 0.80
C TRP A 107 -6.67 -11.33 1.96
N PHE A 108 -6.38 -10.02 2.05
CA PHE A 108 -6.71 -9.19 3.21
C PHE A 108 -8.20 -8.85 3.31
N VAL A 109 -8.89 -8.62 2.18
CA VAL A 109 -10.24 -8.05 2.17
C VAL A 109 -11.31 -9.09 2.44
N VAL A 110 -11.23 -10.26 1.80
CA VAL A 110 -12.21 -11.36 1.91
C VAL A 110 -11.54 -12.63 2.46
N GLY A 111 -10.43 -13.04 1.87
CA GLY A 111 -9.82 -14.34 2.12
C GLY A 111 -9.55 -14.63 3.59
N VAL A 112 -8.77 -13.78 4.25
CA VAL A 112 -8.39 -13.98 5.65
C VAL A 112 -9.56 -13.77 6.63
N PRO A 113 -10.39 -12.71 6.53
CA PRO A 113 -11.55 -12.57 7.40
C PRO A 113 -12.48 -13.79 7.36
N VAL A 114 -12.81 -14.28 6.16
CA VAL A 114 -13.71 -15.43 5.99
C VAL A 114 -13.05 -16.73 6.53
N PHE A 115 -11.77 -16.94 6.23
CA PHE A 115 -11.01 -18.08 6.74
C PHE A 115 -10.98 -18.10 8.28
N LEU A 116 -10.57 -17.00 8.92
CA LEU A 116 -10.50 -16.92 10.38
C LEU A 116 -11.87 -17.16 11.05
N TYR A 117 -12.93 -16.59 10.45
CA TYR A 117 -14.29 -16.83 10.90
C TYR A 117 -14.69 -18.31 10.75
N SER A 118 -14.33 -18.97 9.65
CA SER A 118 -14.66 -20.38 9.41
C SER A 118 -13.96 -21.35 10.36
N VAL A 119 -12.79 -20.97 10.92
CA VAL A 119 -12.09 -21.75 11.95
C VAL A 119 -12.47 -21.36 13.39
N GLY A 120 -13.57 -20.64 13.55
CA GLY A 120 -14.19 -20.37 14.86
C GLY A 120 -13.81 -19.03 15.50
N TRP A 121 -13.10 -18.14 14.81
CA TRP A 121 -12.86 -16.79 15.33
C TRP A 121 -14.13 -15.95 15.32
N THR A 122 -14.34 -15.18 16.38
CA THR A 122 -15.45 -14.21 16.42
C THR A 122 -15.17 -13.00 15.51
N PHE A 123 -16.19 -12.26 15.12
CA PHE A 123 -16.03 -11.02 14.35
C PHE A 123 -15.13 -10.02 15.07
N THR A 124 -15.23 -9.92 16.40
CA THR A 124 -14.36 -9.06 17.21
C THR A 124 -12.91 -9.52 17.15
N MET A 125 -12.61 -10.81 17.21
CA MET A 125 -11.26 -11.34 17.10
C MET A 125 -10.67 -11.04 15.71
N VAL A 126 -11.43 -11.27 14.66
CA VAL A 126 -11.01 -10.95 13.29
C VAL A 126 -10.74 -9.44 13.12
N GLY A 127 -11.67 -8.61 13.61
CA GLY A 127 -11.52 -7.15 13.60
C GLY A 127 -10.28 -6.67 14.37
N THR A 128 -10.01 -7.27 15.53
CA THR A 128 -8.81 -6.99 16.35
C THR A 128 -7.52 -7.37 15.61
N PHE A 129 -7.49 -8.54 14.96
CA PHE A 129 -6.35 -8.96 14.15
C PHE A 129 -6.08 -7.96 13.01
N LEU A 130 -7.10 -7.61 12.23
CA LEU A 130 -6.96 -6.66 11.12
C LEU A 130 -6.54 -5.26 11.61
N ALA A 131 -7.06 -4.83 12.75
CA ALA A 131 -6.68 -3.58 13.41
C ALA A 131 -5.21 -3.59 13.81
N THR A 132 -4.79 -4.61 14.55
CA THR A 132 -3.40 -4.77 15.03
C THR A 132 -2.44 -4.88 13.85
N TRP A 133 -2.80 -5.64 12.82
CA TRP A 133 -2.02 -5.76 11.60
C TRP A 133 -1.84 -4.41 10.90
N THR A 134 -2.94 -3.65 10.74
CA THR A 134 -2.91 -2.35 10.05
C THR A 134 -2.12 -1.29 10.84
N ILE A 135 -2.25 -1.27 12.16
CA ILE A 135 -1.50 -0.37 13.04
C ILE A 135 -0.01 -0.76 13.03
N GLY A 136 0.29 -2.06 13.21
CA GLY A 136 1.66 -2.59 13.16
C GLY A 136 2.34 -2.29 11.83
N TYR A 137 1.65 -2.50 10.71
CA TYR A 137 2.11 -2.08 9.39
C TYR A 137 2.46 -0.58 9.35
N GLY A 138 1.61 0.28 9.89
CA GLY A 138 1.85 1.72 9.95
C GLY A 138 3.08 2.09 10.78
N LEU A 139 3.29 1.42 11.92
CA LEU A 139 4.47 1.62 12.78
C LEU A 139 5.76 1.18 12.07
N VAL A 140 5.78 0.00 11.47
CA VAL A 140 6.93 -0.49 10.70
C VAL A 140 7.23 0.44 9.52
N GLN A 141 6.20 0.96 8.85
CA GLN A 141 6.36 1.90 7.75
C GLN A 141 7.02 3.21 8.21
N ALA A 142 6.69 3.71 9.40
CA ALA A 142 7.33 4.89 9.99
C ALA A 142 8.80 4.63 10.35
N LEU A 143 9.16 3.39 10.71
CA LEU A 143 10.53 2.96 11.04
C LEU A 143 11.36 2.50 9.84
N ALA A 144 10.74 2.34 8.67
CA ALA A 144 11.40 1.83 7.46
C ALA A 144 12.69 2.60 7.06
N PRO A 145 12.81 3.93 7.25
CA PRO A 145 14.06 4.65 7.00
C PRO A 145 15.26 4.19 7.82
N ASN A 146 15.01 3.58 8.98
CA ASN A 146 16.06 3.02 9.84
C ASN A 146 16.47 1.61 9.39
N ILE A 147 15.58 0.92 8.67
CA ILE A 147 15.82 -0.45 8.16
C ILE A 147 16.55 -0.39 6.83
N VAL A 148 16.12 0.50 5.94
CA VAL A 148 16.75 0.70 4.62
C VAL A 148 17.45 2.06 4.62
N LYS A 149 18.78 2.03 4.74
CA LYS A 149 19.61 3.25 4.70
C LYS A 149 19.46 3.91 3.33
N ARG A 150 19.16 5.19 3.33
CA ARG A 150 19.06 6.00 2.11
C ARG A 150 20.42 6.23 1.46
N SER A 151 20.44 6.24 0.13
CA SER A 151 21.55 6.76 -0.67
C SER A 151 21.34 8.27 -0.94
N GLU A 152 22.42 8.98 -1.28
CA GLU A 152 22.36 10.41 -1.61
C GLU A 152 21.53 10.68 -2.86
N ASP A 153 21.63 9.79 -3.85
CA ASP A 153 20.88 9.84 -5.12
C ASP A 153 19.46 9.28 -5.02
N GLY A 154 19.10 8.63 -3.90
CA GLY A 154 17.79 7.98 -3.70
C GLY A 154 17.55 6.75 -4.57
N LEU A 155 18.55 6.22 -5.27
CA LEU A 155 18.44 5.10 -6.23
C LEU A 155 19.39 3.94 -5.93
N THR A 156 20.65 4.23 -5.63
CA THR A 156 21.73 3.23 -5.55
C THR A 156 21.44 2.13 -4.52
N ARG A 157 20.82 2.45 -3.40
CA ARG A 157 20.43 1.47 -2.35
C ARG A 157 18.96 1.09 -2.41
N GLU A 158 18.12 2.02 -2.80
CA GLU A 158 16.67 1.87 -2.82
C GLU A 158 16.20 0.90 -3.91
N VAL A 159 16.81 0.93 -5.10
CA VAL A 159 16.44 0.01 -6.19
C VAL A 159 16.77 -1.45 -5.85
N PRO A 160 17.99 -1.80 -5.41
CA PRO A 160 18.26 -3.16 -4.90
C PRO A 160 17.36 -3.56 -3.73
N ALA A 161 17.08 -2.65 -2.78
CA ALA A 161 16.17 -2.93 -1.68
C ALA A 161 14.76 -3.25 -2.17
N ALA A 162 14.21 -2.48 -3.13
CA ALA A 162 12.91 -2.78 -3.73
C ALA A 162 12.86 -4.17 -4.38
N ARG A 163 13.94 -4.59 -5.07
CA ARG A 163 14.04 -5.92 -5.68
C ARG A 163 14.04 -7.03 -4.62
N TRP A 164 14.88 -6.91 -3.59
CA TRP A 164 14.99 -7.92 -2.54
C TRP A 164 13.72 -8.04 -1.70
N TRP A 165 13.12 -6.92 -1.28
CA TRP A 165 11.90 -6.94 -0.50
C TRP A 165 10.69 -7.43 -1.31
N SER A 166 10.63 -7.15 -2.62
CA SER A 166 9.58 -7.68 -3.49
C SER A 166 9.70 -9.21 -3.67
N LEU A 167 10.92 -9.74 -3.78
CA LEU A 167 11.15 -11.18 -3.84
C LEU A 167 10.79 -11.86 -2.51
N ALA A 168 11.26 -11.32 -1.38
CA ALA A 168 10.90 -11.83 -0.06
C ALA A 168 9.39 -11.86 0.15
N LEU A 169 8.70 -10.79 -0.27
CA LEU A 169 7.24 -10.71 -0.22
C LEU A 169 6.55 -11.79 -1.06
N ALA A 170 7.06 -12.14 -2.24
CA ALA A 170 6.48 -13.19 -3.07
C ALA A 170 6.58 -14.57 -2.42
N LEU A 171 7.67 -14.83 -1.70
CA LEU A 171 7.91 -16.11 -1.03
C LEU A 171 7.03 -16.34 0.19
N ILE A 172 6.63 -15.27 0.91
CA ILE A 172 5.84 -15.41 2.14
C ILE A 172 4.44 -16.01 1.86
N PRO A 173 3.58 -15.45 0.99
CA PRO A 173 2.28 -16.05 0.73
C PRO A 173 2.40 -17.41 0.02
N ALA A 174 3.44 -17.66 -0.77
CA ALA A 174 3.72 -18.97 -1.33
C ALA A 174 4.00 -20.01 -0.22
N ALA A 175 4.83 -19.67 0.77
CA ALA A 175 5.08 -20.53 1.91
C ALA A 175 3.82 -20.79 2.75
N ILE A 176 3.02 -19.73 3.01
CA ILE A 176 1.76 -19.90 3.73
C ILE A 176 0.79 -20.79 2.93
N ALA A 177 0.72 -20.65 1.60
CA ALA A 177 -0.12 -21.51 0.77
C ALA A 177 0.27 -22.99 0.89
N VAL A 178 1.56 -23.30 0.94
CA VAL A 178 2.06 -24.65 1.17
C VAL A 178 1.65 -25.18 2.56
N ILE A 179 1.76 -24.35 3.60
CA ILE A 179 1.32 -24.70 4.96
C ILE A 179 -0.19 -25.00 4.99
N VAL A 180 -0.99 -24.16 4.33
CA VAL A 180 -2.44 -24.35 4.20
C VAL A 180 -2.77 -25.61 3.42
N TRP A 181 -2.00 -25.94 2.37
CA TRP A 181 -2.20 -27.15 1.56
C TRP A 181 -2.02 -28.44 2.37
N TYR A 182 -1.05 -28.46 3.28
CA TYR A 182 -0.80 -29.62 4.14
C TYR A 182 -1.66 -29.70 5.39
N ASP A 183 -2.56 -28.75 5.60
CA ASP A 183 -3.52 -28.71 6.73
C ASP A 183 -2.86 -29.01 8.07
N VAL A 184 -1.79 -28.29 8.38
CA VAL A 184 -1.01 -28.51 9.60
C VAL A 184 -1.82 -28.18 10.87
N PRO A 185 -1.56 -28.80 12.02
CA PRO A 185 -2.22 -28.47 13.27
C PRO A 185 -2.10 -26.98 13.61
N HIS A 186 -3.18 -26.39 14.13
CA HIS A 186 -3.26 -24.97 14.48
C HIS A 186 -2.97 -24.02 13.31
N LEU A 187 -3.51 -24.35 12.15
CA LEU A 187 -3.30 -23.64 10.88
C LEU A 187 -3.54 -22.13 11.00
N GLU A 188 -4.52 -21.72 11.77
CA GLU A 188 -4.86 -20.30 11.99
C GLU A 188 -3.68 -19.48 12.52
N TRP A 189 -2.87 -20.05 13.42
CA TRP A 189 -1.71 -19.34 13.98
C TRP A 189 -0.55 -19.26 13.01
N TRP A 190 -0.36 -20.27 12.15
CA TRP A 190 0.62 -20.20 11.06
C TRP A 190 0.24 -19.13 10.06
N VAL A 191 -1.04 -19.04 9.71
CA VAL A 191 -1.54 -17.99 8.81
C VAL A 191 -1.36 -16.61 9.45
N VAL A 192 -1.79 -16.41 10.69
CA VAL A 192 -1.66 -15.14 11.41
C VAL A 192 -0.20 -14.70 11.53
N GLY A 193 0.69 -15.60 11.94
CA GLY A 193 2.13 -15.33 12.07
C GLY A 193 2.78 -15.02 10.73
N GLY A 194 2.49 -15.81 9.69
CA GLY A 194 2.99 -15.58 8.34
C GLY A 194 2.50 -14.26 7.74
N LEU A 195 1.25 -13.90 7.97
CA LEU A 195 0.71 -12.61 7.54
C LEU A 195 1.25 -11.43 8.36
N GLY A 196 1.64 -11.66 9.61
CA GLY A 196 2.42 -10.68 10.40
C GLY A 196 3.77 -10.40 9.75
N LEU A 197 4.52 -11.46 9.37
CA LEU A 197 5.78 -11.34 8.64
C LEU A 197 5.59 -10.65 7.28
N PHE A 198 4.51 -11.00 6.56
CA PHE A 198 4.12 -10.31 5.33
C PHE A 198 3.92 -8.81 5.60
N GLY A 199 3.20 -8.44 6.65
CA GLY A 199 2.93 -7.05 7.02
C GLY A 199 4.21 -6.25 7.24
N PHE A 200 5.18 -6.84 7.93
CA PHE A 200 6.50 -6.24 8.13
C PHE A 200 7.22 -5.99 6.79
N ALA A 201 7.39 -7.04 5.98
CA ALA A 201 8.07 -6.95 4.69
C ALA A 201 7.35 -5.99 3.72
N PHE A 202 6.00 -6.00 3.72
CA PHE A 202 5.18 -5.12 2.92
C PHE A 202 5.33 -3.65 3.35
N ALA A 203 5.41 -3.36 4.64
CA ALA A 203 5.62 -2.02 5.16
C ALA A 203 6.94 -1.43 4.68
N VAL A 204 8.03 -2.22 4.80
CA VAL A 204 9.36 -1.81 4.33
C VAL A 204 9.37 -1.58 2.83
N ASN A 205 8.90 -2.55 2.03
CA ASN A 205 8.90 -2.45 0.57
C ASN A 205 8.01 -1.29 0.07
N SER A 206 6.84 -1.11 0.67
CA SER A 206 5.95 0.02 0.33
C SER A 206 6.59 1.37 0.61
N SER A 207 7.39 1.48 1.69
CA SER A 207 8.15 2.70 2.01
C SER A 207 9.26 2.94 0.99
N VAL A 208 10.02 1.90 0.61
CA VAL A 208 11.06 2.00 -0.42
C VAL A 208 10.46 2.48 -1.75
N HIS A 209 9.32 1.91 -2.17
CA HIS A 209 8.61 2.38 -3.35
C HIS A 209 8.18 3.85 -3.26
N SER A 210 7.77 4.31 -2.08
CA SER A 210 7.38 5.71 -1.87
C SER A 210 8.60 6.66 -1.91
N TYR A 211 9.79 6.18 -1.58
CA TYR A 211 11.03 6.95 -1.75
C TYR A 211 11.45 7.02 -3.22
N LEU A 212 11.38 5.90 -3.92
CA LEU A 212 11.73 5.82 -5.33
C LEU A 212 10.85 6.71 -6.20
N VAL A 213 9.56 6.89 -5.86
CA VAL A 213 8.70 7.80 -6.62
C VAL A 213 9.21 9.24 -6.57
N LEU A 214 9.75 9.67 -5.43
CA LEU A 214 10.32 11.01 -5.29
C LEU A 214 11.64 11.15 -6.05
N ALA A 215 12.44 10.08 -6.13
CA ALA A 215 13.70 10.06 -6.87
C ALA A 215 13.47 10.08 -8.40
N TYR A 216 12.40 9.44 -8.88
CA TYR A 216 12.06 9.44 -10.32
C TYR A 216 11.18 10.61 -10.73
N ALA A 217 10.48 11.28 -9.81
CA ALA A 217 9.65 12.43 -10.10
C ALA A 217 10.54 13.64 -10.47
N GLY A 218 10.21 14.30 -11.58
CA GLY A 218 10.87 15.56 -11.95
C GLY A 218 10.46 16.70 -11.03
N SER A 219 11.37 17.64 -10.77
CA SER A 219 11.13 18.80 -9.89
C SER A 219 9.93 19.66 -10.32
N GLU A 220 9.70 19.78 -11.63
CA GLU A 220 8.62 20.62 -12.20
C GLU A 220 7.23 19.97 -12.14
N LYS A 221 7.15 18.63 -12.12
CA LYS A 221 5.90 17.85 -12.17
C LYS A 221 5.71 16.91 -10.99
N ALA A 222 6.45 17.09 -9.91
CA ALA A 222 6.47 16.17 -8.78
C ALA A 222 5.06 15.84 -8.22
N ALA A 223 4.19 16.84 -8.10
CA ALA A 223 2.81 16.62 -7.60
C ALA A 223 1.98 15.75 -8.54
N GLU A 224 2.15 15.90 -9.85
CA GLU A 224 1.47 15.11 -10.89
C GLU A 224 1.98 13.66 -10.90
N ASP A 225 3.29 13.48 -10.82
CA ASP A 225 3.95 12.18 -10.82
C ASP A 225 3.58 11.36 -9.57
N VAL A 226 3.55 12.02 -8.42
CA VAL A 226 3.04 11.43 -7.17
C VAL A 226 1.55 11.09 -7.29
N GLY A 227 0.75 11.95 -7.91
CA GLY A 227 -0.68 11.70 -8.17
C GLY A 227 -0.89 10.47 -9.06
N PHE A 228 -0.13 10.33 -10.13
CA PHE A 228 -0.15 9.15 -11.01
C PHE A 228 0.20 7.85 -10.26
N TYR A 229 1.23 7.89 -9.43
CA TYR A 229 1.62 6.77 -8.58
C TYR A 229 0.53 6.38 -7.57
N TYR A 230 -0.19 7.36 -6.98
CA TYR A 230 -1.32 7.06 -6.09
C TYR A 230 -2.55 6.54 -6.84
N ALA A 231 -2.79 6.97 -8.08
CA ALA A 231 -3.82 6.41 -8.94
C ALA A 231 -3.53 4.93 -9.27
N ALA A 232 -2.28 4.59 -9.58
CA ALA A 232 -1.84 3.20 -9.74
C ALA A 232 -2.10 2.35 -8.47
N ASN A 233 -1.84 2.91 -7.29
CA ASN A 233 -2.16 2.26 -6.03
C ASN A 233 -3.67 1.97 -5.87
N ALA A 234 -4.53 2.94 -6.21
CA ALA A 234 -5.99 2.76 -6.14
C ALA A 234 -6.46 1.68 -7.13
N LEU A 235 -5.92 1.66 -8.36
CA LEU A 235 -6.20 0.64 -9.37
C LEU A 235 -5.81 -0.76 -8.88
N GLY A 236 -4.63 -0.89 -8.28
CA GLY A 236 -4.16 -2.15 -7.70
C GLY A 236 -5.10 -2.67 -6.61
N ARG A 237 -5.55 -1.79 -5.74
CA ARG A 237 -6.49 -2.12 -4.68
C ARG A 237 -7.87 -2.55 -5.22
N PHE A 238 -8.33 -1.91 -6.27
CA PHE A 238 -9.57 -2.31 -6.94
C PHE A 238 -9.47 -3.75 -7.47
N PHE A 239 -8.45 -4.06 -8.25
CA PHE A 239 -8.24 -5.43 -8.77
C PHE A 239 -7.97 -6.43 -7.66
N GLY A 240 -7.20 -6.08 -6.64
CA GLY A 240 -6.93 -6.95 -5.49
C GLY A 240 -8.20 -7.30 -4.72
N THR A 241 -9.06 -6.34 -4.46
CA THR A 241 -10.35 -6.56 -3.79
C THR A 241 -11.27 -7.45 -4.62
N LEU A 242 -11.37 -7.21 -5.93
CA LEU A 242 -12.16 -8.04 -6.85
C LEU A 242 -11.64 -9.48 -6.85
N MET A 243 -10.32 -9.65 -7.01
CA MET A 243 -9.69 -10.97 -7.00
C MET A 243 -9.81 -11.66 -5.64
N SER A 244 -9.87 -10.92 -4.53
CA SER A 244 -10.04 -11.50 -3.20
C SER A 244 -11.32 -12.34 -3.12
N GLY A 245 -12.45 -11.80 -3.58
CA GLY A 245 -13.72 -12.53 -3.61
C GLY A 245 -13.70 -13.70 -4.59
N LEU A 246 -13.22 -13.48 -5.81
CA LEU A 246 -13.22 -14.50 -6.87
C LEU A 246 -12.30 -15.69 -6.52
N LEU A 247 -11.06 -15.43 -6.11
CA LEU A 247 -10.11 -16.50 -5.80
C LEU A 247 -10.52 -17.26 -4.54
N PHE A 248 -11.08 -16.56 -3.54
CA PHE A 248 -11.60 -17.25 -2.37
C PHE A 248 -12.80 -18.14 -2.72
N GLN A 249 -13.69 -17.68 -3.58
CA GLN A 249 -14.83 -18.49 -4.05
C GLN A 249 -14.38 -19.73 -4.82
N TRP A 250 -13.30 -19.66 -5.60
CA TRP A 250 -12.83 -20.78 -6.43
C TRP A 250 -12.01 -21.82 -5.64
N GLY A 251 -11.25 -21.42 -4.64
CA GLY A 251 -10.36 -22.35 -3.94
C GLY A 251 -9.93 -21.88 -2.55
N GLY A 252 -10.77 -21.07 -1.89
CA GLY A 252 -10.55 -20.64 -0.52
C GLY A 252 -9.28 -19.80 -0.32
N LEU A 253 -8.73 -19.88 0.88
CA LEU A 253 -7.52 -19.11 1.25
C LEU A 253 -6.31 -19.48 0.38
N ILE A 254 -6.16 -20.75 -0.01
CA ILE A 254 -5.02 -21.21 -0.83
C ILE A 254 -4.96 -20.42 -2.13
N TYR A 255 -6.07 -20.29 -2.86
CA TYR A 255 -6.09 -19.58 -4.15
C TYR A 255 -5.82 -18.08 -3.95
N SER A 256 -6.32 -17.48 -2.88
CA SER A 256 -5.99 -16.10 -2.52
C SER A 256 -4.49 -15.91 -2.28
N LEU A 257 -3.84 -16.84 -1.58
CA LEU A 257 -2.40 -16.80 -1.30
C LEU A 257 -1.55 -17.05 -2.57
N ILE A 258 -1.95 -18.00 -3.42
CA ILE A 258 -1.29 -18.25 -4.71
C ILE A 258 -1.43 -17.02 -5.62
N GLY A 259 -2.62 -16.43 -5.70
CA GLY A 259 -2.85 -15.20 -6.46
C GLY A 259 -1.99 -14.04 -5.96
N SER A 260 -1.86 -13.89 -4.63
CA SER A 260 -0.96 -12.93 -4.02
C SER A 260 0.50 -13.18 -4.39
N ALA A 261 0.98 -14.42 -4.30
CA ALA A 261 2.35 -14.80 -4.66
C ALA A 261 2.63 -14.53 -6.16
N ALA A 262 1.69 -14.85 -7.04
CA ALA A 262 1.80 -14.58 -8.47
C ALA A 262 1.89 -13.07 -8.76
N MET A 263 1.02 -12.26 -8.16
CA MET A 263 1.06 -10.80 -8.31
C MET A 263 2.37 -10.21 -7.77
N LEU A 264 2.89 -10.71 -6.65
CA LEU A 264 4.16 -10.26 -6.08
C LEU A 264 5.36 -10.69 -6.93
N SER A 265 5.30 -11.85 -7.58
CA SER A 265 6.30 -12.25 -8.57
C SER A 265 6.32 -11.30 -9.78
N ILE A 266 5.15 -10.86 -10.25
CA ILE A 266 5.04 -9.82 -11.28
C ILE A 266 5.59 -8.48 -10.75
N CYS A 267 5.31 -8.13 -9.50
CA CYS A 267 5.88 -6.94 -8.86
C CYS A 267 7.40 -7.00 -8.86
N TRP A 268 7.97 -8.12 -8.42
CA TRP A 268 9.42 -8.34 -8.45
C TRP A 268 10.01 -8.19 -9.85
N MET A 269 9.42 -8.83 -10.87
CA MET A 269 9.85 -8.69 -12.26
C MET A 269 9.78 -7.24 -12.75
N ALA A 270 8.76 -6.48 -12.36
CA ALA A 270 8.65 -5.06 -12.69
C ALA A 270 9.78 -4.23 -12.03
N THR A 271 10.16 -4.56 -10.77
CA THR A 271 11.26 -3.87 -10.08
C THR A 271 12.62 -4.14 -10.72
N LEU A 272 12.82 -5.25 -11.46
CA LEU A 272 14.05 -5.51 -12.20
C LEU A 272 14.29 -4.49 -13.32
N ARG A 273 13.23 -3.86 -13.84
CA ARG A 273 13.28 -2.83 -14.87
C ARG A 273 13.54 -1.42 -14.32
N LEU A 274 13.65 -1.26 -13.00
CA LEU A 274 13.95 0.04 -12.39
C LEU A 274 15.39 0.47 -12.73
N PRO A 275 15.59 1.66 -13.34
CA PRO A 275 16.92 2.19 -13.62
C PRO A 275 17.62 2.60 -12.31
N VAL A 276 18.92 2.28 -12.21
CA VAL A 276 19.75 2.62 -11.03
C VAL A 276 20.39 4.00 -11.16
N GLN A 277 20.49 4.53 -12.39
CA GLN A 277 21.08 5.84 -12.65
C GLN A 277 20.01 6.90 -12.94
N PRO A 278 20.18 8.16 -12.49
CA PRO A 278 19.31 9.26 -12.86
C PRO A 278 19.34 9.45 -14.38
N MET A 279 18.17 9.63 -15.01
CA MET A 279 18.06 9.78 -16.47
C MET A 279 18.85 10.98 -17.04
N LEU A 280 19.08 12.03 -16.26
CA LEU A 280 19.89 13.19 -16.65
C LEU A 280 21.35 12.84 -17.00
N GLN A 281 21.91 11.77 -16.42
CA GLN A 281 23.27 11.32 -16.76
C GLN A 281 23.30 10.44 -18.02
N LEU A 282 22.20 9.81 -18.38
CA LEU A 282 22.10 8.99 -19.60
C LEU A 282 21.95 9.84 -20.87
N GLU A 283 21.28 11.00 -20.79
CA GLU A 283 21.18 11.95 -21.89
C GLU A 283 22.53 12.70 -22.13
N SER A 284 23.19 13.13 -21.05
CA SER A 284 24.51 13.75 -21.13
C SER A 284 25.58 12.82 -21.73
N ASN A 285 25.49 11.52 -21.53
CA ASN A 285 26.42 10.53 -22.06
C ASN A 285 26.11 10.15 -23.53
N LYS A 286 24.88 10.38 -24.01
CA LYS A 286 24.50 10.20 -25.43
C LYS A 286 24.91 11.36 -26.31
N ASP A 287 24.99 12.57 -25.75
CA ASP A 287 25.42 13.78 -26.49
C ASP A 287 26.96 13.93 -26.53
N SER A 288 27.68 13.03 -25.83
CA SER A 288 29.16 13.01 -25.78
C SER A 288 29.80 11.88 -26.61
N THR A 289 28.99 11.07 -27.31
CA THR A 289 29.44 10.05 -28.28
C THR A 289 28.92 10.34 -29.67
#